data_cb284e287e53d098d843fec2a9bb7e2c
#
_entry.id   cb284e287e53d098d843fec2a9bb7e2c
#
_cell.length_a   1.000
_cell.length_b   1.000
_cell.length_c   1.000
_cell.angle_alpha   90.00
_cell.angle_beta   90.00
_cell.angle_gamma   90.00
#
_symmetry.space_group_name_H-M   'P 1'
#
loop_
_entity.id
_entity.type
_entity.pdbx_description
1 polymer ?
#
loop_
_entity_poly.entity_id
_entity_poly.type
_entity_poly.pdbx_seq_one_letter_code
_entity_poly.pdbx_strand_id
1 'polypeptide(L)'
;SKTRGLLHTHNLPALQNLLKRDPSAYTEDFLAQWNHYESLRRIFASGVGQQVEGAALDGNVSAVRMSKDQQSQFDQLLSFVAQLAPSYPDITKALPEHLSELLLEHHASLSPETRKTCFRALSLLHNRQMISSEFFLKTLFPLLSMTSSSDMRTMLLHAIVQDIKLANQKSKDPRLNRMVQGLLFGMVERGMNPDDTSVVLRRADAELKGRTEALWAVRVASEMWRRRIWTDERTVALLAMACTHPHPKVQASAVRFFLGDLHAAENAGHDSDEEQGEPEDVGRLQHQNRVGKKTKAAERRLKLAKAHARRRRKEQSEKALDEADQETGNLAAIHLLYDPQSFGETLFENLSRGDKRHSLEVKVRIMQLLSRVMSVHRLTILSFYSYMAKYLMPHQLHITLILVSLAQSVHEQTPTDVLTPAIRKIAYAFVHPGVSAEVVAAGINTIREICRRQPWCMEQDLLEDLVAYRHSK
;
A
#
# COMPACT_ATOMS: atom_id res chain seq x y z
N SER A 1 -14.73 35.23 -46.92
CA SER A 1 -14.28 34.34 -45.84
C SER A 1 -13.06 34.97 -45.16
N LYS A 2 -13.27 35.52 -43.98
CA LYS A 2 -12.22 36.13 -43.17
C LYS A 2 -11.41 35.02 -42.52
N THR A 3 -10.11 35.04 -42.74
CA THR A 3 -9.06 34.24 -42.11
C THR A 3 -9.09 34.36 -40.57
N ARG A 4 -10.06 33.70 -39.93
CA ARG A 4 -10.19 33.62 -38.44
C ARG A 4 -9.19 32.66 -37.82
N GLY A 5 -8.60 31.74 -38.60
CA GLY A 5 -7.83 30.63 -38.04
C GLY A 5 -6.36 30.90 -37.71
N LEU A 6 -5.74 31.94 -38.25
CA LEU A 6 -4.28 32.13 -38.09
C LEU A 6 -3.85 32.87 -36.82
N LEU A 7 -4.75 33.59 -36.16
CA LEU A 7 -4.41 34.40 -34.97
C LEU A 7 -4.43 33.63 -33.65
N HIS A 8 -5.07 32.45 -33.62
CA HIS A 8 -5.28 31.71 -32.36
C HIS A 8 -4.44 30.44 -32.20
N THR A 9 -3.74 30.00 -33.25
CA THR A 9 -2.92 28.76 -33.20
C THR A 9 -1.78 28.82 -32.20
N HIS A 10 -1.28 30.00 -31.87
CA HIS A 10 -0.19 30.16 -30.89
C HIS A 10 -0.66 30.38 -29.43
N ASN A 11 -1.96 30.69 -29.23
CA ASN A 11 -2.49 30.92 -27.86
C ASN A 11 -3.55 29.87 -27.50
N LEU A 12 -3.09 28.67 -27.11
CA LEU A 12 -3.95 27.56 -26.73
C LEU A 12 -4.97 27.92 -25.63
N PRO A 13 -4.65 28.68 -24.56
CA PRO A 13 -5.63 29.08 -23.55
C PRO A 13 -6.77 29.95 -24.07
N ALA A 14 -6.46 30.89 -24.99
CA ALA A 14 -7.50 31.74 -25.61
C ALA A 14 -8.42 30.92 -26.51
N LEU A 15 -7.84 30.06 -27.33
CA LEU A 15 -8.55 29.12 -28.21
C LEU A 15 -9.44 28.18 -27.38
N GLN A 16 -8.96 27.68 -26.25
CA GLN A 16 -9.72 26.82 -25.37
C GLN A 16 -11.01 27.47 -24.81
N ASN A 17 -10.96 28.75 -24.48
CA ASN A 17 -12.12 29.49 -24.01
C ASN A 17 -13.18 29.66 -25.09
N LEU A 18 -12.74 29.86 -26.34
CA LEU A 18 -13.64 29.98 -27.51
C LEU A 18 -14.31 28.62 -27.81
N LEU A 19 -13.55 27.56 -27.86
CA LEU A 19 -14.01 26.18 -28.10
C LEU A 19 -15.00 25.69 -27.04
N LYS A 20 -14.83 26.12 -25.79
CA LYS A 20 -15.79 25.80 -24.71
C LYS A 20 -17.11 26.59 -24.83
N ARG A 21 -17.06 27.78 -25.42
CA ARG A 21 -18.23 28.64 -25.58
C ARG A 21 -19.14 28.19 -26.71
N ASP A 22 -18.55 27.88 -27.84
CA ASP A 22 -19.26 27.44 -29.04
C ASP A 22 -18.52 26.33 -29.75
N PRO A 23 -18.72 25.06 -29.30
CA PRO A 23 -18.03 23.92 -29.85
C PRO A 23 -18.33 23.71 -31.36
N SER A 24 -19.55 24.01 -31.78
CA SER A 24 -19.99 23.76 -33.14
C SER A 24 -19.31 24.66 -34.16
N ALA A 25 -19.07 25.92 -33.81
CA ALA A 25 -18.47 26.92 -34.70
C ALA A 25 -16.96 26.72 -34.94
N TYR A 26 -16.27 26.05 -34.03
CA TYR A 26 -14.81 25.89 -34.01
C TYR A 26 -14.34 24.43 -34.18
N THR A 27 -15.17 23.55 -34.75
CA THR A 27 -14.85 22.14 -34.94
C THR A 27 -13.61 21.93 -35.81
N GLU A 28 -13.45 22.73 -36.88
CA GLU A 28 -12.31 22.68 -37.80
C GLU A 28 -11.00 23.06 -37.11
N ASP A 29 -11.04 24.08 -36.25
CA ASP A 29 -9.87 24.50 -35.44
C ASP A 29 -9.47 23.42 -34.45
N PHE A 30 -10.44 22.76 -33.81
CA PHE A 30 -10.17 21.63 -32.94
C PHE A 30 -9.58 20.42 -33.68
N LEU A 31 -10.11 20.08 -34.85
CA LEU A 31 -9.58 19.01 -35.71
C LEU A 31 -8.13 19.27 -36.14
N ALA A 32 -7.77 20.53 -36.45
CA ALA A 32 -6.38 20.89 -36.76
C ALA A 32 -5.45 20.60 -35.54
N GLN A 33 -5.88 20.96 -34.34
CA GLN A 33 -5.11 20.67 -33.12
C GLN A 33 -5.07 19.17 -32.79
N TRP A 34 -6.17 18.45 -33.04
CA TRP A 34 -6.22 17.00 -32.88
C TRP A 34 -5.26 16.28 -33.81
N ASN A 35 -5.22 16.65 -35.10
CA ASN A 35 -4.29 16.10 -36.07
C ASN A 35 -2.83 16.41 -35.69
N HIS A 36 -2.57 17.58 -35.15
CA HIS A 36 -1.25 17.94 -34.62
C HIS A 36 -0.86 17.05 -33.43
N TYR A 37 -1.79 16.82 -32.48
CA TYR A 37 -1.59 15.90 -31.41
C TYR A 37 -1.28 14.46 -31.86
N GLU A 38 -2.06 13.94 -32.83
CA GLU A 38 -1.81 12.62 -33.42
C GLU A 38 -0.45 12.51 -34.09
N SER A 39 -0.04 13.54 -34.81
CA SER A 39 1.28 13.60 -35.45
C SER A 39 2.41 13.53 -34.45
N LEU A 40 2.33 14.31 -33.35
CA LEU A 40 3.31 14.27 -32.28
C LEU A 40 3.29 12.91 -31.57
N ARG A 41 2.11 12.33 -31.31
CA ARG A 41 1.98 11.01 -30.72
C ARG A 41 2.68 9.93 -31.54
N ARG A 42 2.47 9.94 -32.87
CA ARG A 42 3.14 9.00 -33.78
C ARG A 42 4.66 9.14 -33.76
N ILE A 43 5.19 10.35 -33.61
CA ILE A 43 6.63 10.59 -33.46
C ILE A 43 7.12 9.97 -32.14
N PHE A 44 6.37 10.10 -31.02
CA PHE A 44 6.68 9.43 -29.78
C PHE A 44 6.69 7.91 -29.92
N ALA A 45 5.70 7.34 -30.57
CA ALA A 45 5.58 5.90 -30.76
C ALA A 45 6.66 5.34 -31.71
N SER A 46 6.96 6.04 -32.80
CA SER A 46 7.96 5.60 -33.80
C SER A 46 9.41 5.81 -33.35
N GLY A 47 9.68 6.82 -32.53
CA GLY A 47 11.02 7.08 -31.97
C GLY A 47 11.54 6.00 -31.01
N VAL A 48 10.67 5.13 -30.53
CA VAL A 48 11.02 3.99 -29.64
C VAL A 48 11.26 2.70 -30.43
N GLY A 49 10.69 2.55 -31.63
CA GLY A 49 10.69 1.30 -32.41
C GLY A 49 11.82 1.13 -33.43
N GLN A 50 12.53 2.17 -33.80
CA GLN A 50 13.65 2.07 -34.73
C GLN A 50 15.00 1.95 -34.00
N GLN A 51 15.28 0.79 -33.43
CA GLN A 51 16.60 0.23 -33.54
C GLN A 51 16.77 -0.12 -35.03
N VAL A 52 17.42 0.76 -35.76
CA VAL A 52 17.89 0.42 -37.09
C VAL A 52 18.91 -0.69 -36.93
N GLU A 53 18.49 -1.93 -37.18
CA GLU A 53 19.38 -3.05 -37.45
C GLU A 53 20.19 -2.67 -38.68
N GLY A 54 21.36 -2.08 -38.52
CA GLY A 54 22.22 -1.76 -39.68
C GLY A 54 23.29 -0.70 -39.47
N ALA A 55 23.39 -0.03 -38.34
CA ALA A 55 24.45 0.94 -38.07
C ALA A 55 25.30 0.55 -36.86
N ALA A 56 25.88 -0.66 -36.91
CA ALA A 56 26.94 -1.06 -36.00
C ALA A 56 28.29 -0.64 -36.58
N LEU A 57 28.70 0.60 -36.43
CA LEU A 57 30.10 0.99 -36.65
C LEU A 57 30.59 2.22 -35.88
N ASP A 58 29.72 2.93 -35.12
CA ASP A 58 30.24 3.93 -34.19
C ASP A 58 29.38 3.95 -32.91
N GLY A 59 30.05 3.71 -31.79
CA GLY A 59 29.46 3.44 -30.47
C GLY A 59 28.69 4.60 -29.82
N ASN A 60 27.83 5.28 -30.56
CA ASN A 60 26.99 6.36 -30.07
C ASN A 60 25.57 6.24 -30.64
N VAL A 61 24.84 5.20 -30.22
CA VAL A 61 23.40 5.09 -30.51
C VAL A 61 22.68 6.12 -29.63
N SER A 62 22.64 7.36 -30.11
CA SER A 62 21.73 8.38 -29.59
C SER A 62 20.32 7.94 -29.98
N ALA A 63 19.60 7.28 -29.06
CA ALA A 63 18.15 7.19 -29.14
C ALA A 63 17.65 8.62 -29.41
N VAL A 64 16.92 8.84 -30.50
CA VAL A 64 16.38 10.15 -30.89
C VAL A 64 15.40 10.56 -29.78
N ARG A 65 15.95 11.17 -28.73
CA ARG A 65 15.13 11.79 -27.68
C ARG A 65 14.54 13.06 -28.25
N MET A 66 13.22 13.16 -28.24
CA MET A 66 12.57 14.42 -28.57
C MET A 66 13.20 15.57 -27.81
N SER A 67 13.32 16.72 -28.46
CA SER A 67 13.80 17.93 -27.79
C SER A 67 12.88 18.31 -26.62
N LYS A 68 13.42 18.96 -25.61
CA LYS A 68 12.63 19.42 -24.46
C LYS A 68 11.47 20.33 -24.90
N ASP A 69 11.66 21.11 -25.95
CA ASP A 69 10.64 22.00 -26.50
C ASP A 69 9.48 21.22 -27.14
N GLN A 70 9.78 20.16 -27.87
CA GLN A 70 8.75 19.27 -28.44
C GLN A 70 7.97 18.53 -27.36
N GLN A 71 8.64 18.08 -26.29
CA GLN A 71 7.97 17.48 -25.12
C GLN A 71 7.03 18.47 -24.43
N SER A 72 7.50 19.70 -24.22
CA SER A 72 6.68 20.77 -23.64
C SER A 72 5.46 21.13 -24.51
N GLN A 73 5.65 21.18 -25.82
CA GLN A 73 4.55 21.41 -26.77
C GLN A 73 3.53 20.25 -26.73
N PHE A 74 4.01 19.01 -26.69
CA PHE A 74 3.14 17.84 -26.56
C PHE A 74 2.33 17.88 -25.26
N ASP A 75 2.97 18.19 -24.13
CA ASP A 75 2.31 18.27 -22.82
C ASP A 75 1.22 19.35 -22.77
N GLN A 76 1.49 20.51 -23.38
CA GLN A 76 0.52 21.61 -23.47
C GLN A 76 -0.66 21.20 -24.38
N LEU A 77 -0.37 20.62 -25.54
CA LEU A 77 -1.38 20.18 -26.49
C LEU A 77 -2.23 19.04 -25.94
N LEU A 78 -1.62 18.08 -25.25
CA LEU A 78 -2.32 17.01 -24.57
C LEU A 78 -3.27 17.55 -23.49
N SER A 79 -2.80 18.50 -22.68
CA SER A 79 -3.63 19.13 -21.65
C SER A 79 -4.81 19.88 -22.26
N PHE A 80 -4.60 20.56 -23.40
CA PHE A 80 -5.62 21.26 -24.15
C PHE A 80 -6.68 20.29 -24.70
N VAL A 81 -6.26 19.23 -25.39
CA VAL A 81 -7.15 18.21 -25.96
C VAL A 81 -7.96 17.52 -24.86
N ALA A 82 -7.32 17.12 -23.76
CA ALA A 82 -7.99 16.44 -22.64
C ALA A 82 -9.08 17.31 -21.98
N GLN A 83 -8.87 18.63 -21.91
CA GLN A 83 -9.87 19.55 -21.35
C GLN A 83 -11.06 19.79 -22.25
N LEU A 84 -10.88 19.65 -23.57
CA LEU A 84 -11.93 19.84 -24.57
C LEU A 84 -12.60 18.55 -25.01
N ALA A 85 -12.03 17.39 -24.66
CA ALA A 85 -12.57 16.09 -25.02
C ALA A 85 -14.07 15.92 -24.71
N PRO A 86 -14.62 16.40 -23.58
CA PRO A 86 -16.06 16.32 -23.33
C PRO A 86 -16.92 17.10 -24.31
N SER A 87 -16.37 18.12 -24.97
CA SER A 87 -17.10 18.94 -25.98
C SER A 87 -17.08 18.28 -27.37
N TYR A 88 -16.15 17.37 -27.61
CA TYR A 88 -15.96 16.68 -28.91
C TYR A 88 -15.80 15.16 -28.72
N PRO A 89 -16.81 14.46 -28.18
CA PRO A 89 -16.68 13.06 -27.81
C PRO A 89 -16.41 12.13 -29.01
N ASP A 90 -16.98 12.44 -30.16
CA ASP A 90 -16.83 11.61 -31.36
C ASP A 90 -15.39 11.66 -31.95
N ILE A 91 -14.75 12.81 -31.89
CA ILE A 91 -13.37 13.00 -32.38
C ILE A 91 -12.36 12.41 -31.40
N THR A 92 -12.61 12.57 -30.09
CA THR A 92 -11.68 12.18 -29.03
C THR A 92 -11.90 10.79 -28.47
N LYS A 93 -12.73 9.96 -29.13
CA LYS A 93 -13.06 8.60 -28.68
C LYS A 93 -11.84 7.71 -28.45
N ALA A 94 -10.81 7.85 -29.29
CA ALA A 94 -9.57 7.09 -29.20
C ALA A 94 -8.56 7.65 -28.16
N LEU A 95 -8.80 8.84 -27.60
CA LEU A 95 -7.86 9.49 -26.67
C LEU A 95 -7.52 8.64 -25.43
N PRO A 96 -8.47 7.98 -24.75
CA PRO A 96 -8.17 7.14 -23.61
C PRO A 96 -7.23 5.98 -23.93
N GLU A 97 -7.45 5.33 -25.09
CA GLU A 97 -6.62 4.22 -25.57
C GLU A 97 -5.19 4.70 -25.89
N HIS A 98 -5.07 5.84 -26.58
CA HIS A 98 -3.77 6.46 -26.84
C HIS A 98 -2.99 6.79 -25.56
N LEU A 99 -3.67 7.30 -24.52
CA LEU A 99 -3.04 7.59 -23.24
C LEU A 99 -2.61 6.32 -22.50
N SER A 100 -3.43 5.28 -22.56
CA SER A 100 -3.11 3.98 -21.96
C SER A 100 -1.89 3.35 -22.64
N GLU A 101 -1.85 3.33 -23.98
CA GLU A 101 -0.72 2.86 -24.79
C GLU A 101 0.57 3.60 -24.44
N LEU A 102 0.55 4.93 -24.45
CA LEU A 102 1.70 5.76 -24.09
C LEU A 102 2.21 5.47 -22.67
N LEU A 103 1.31 5.31 -21.70
CA LEU A 103 1.68 5.07 -20.32
C LEU A 103 2.19 3.64 -20.08
N LEU A 104 1.67 2.63 -20.77
CA LEU A 104 2.02 1.24 -20.55
C LEU A 104 3.18 0.79 -21.44
N GLU A 105 3.12 1.08 -22.73
CA GLU A 105 4.12 0.59 -23.69
C GLU A 105 5.35 1.50 -23.77
N HIS A 106 5.15 2.81 -23.69
CA HIS A 106 6.21 3.80 -23.84
C HIS A 106 6.64 4.44 -22.51
N HIS A 107 6.31 3.81 -21.36
CA HIS A 107 6.59 4.35 -20.02
C HIS A 107 8.05 4.76 -19.84
N ALA A 108 8.99 3.93 -20.28
CA ALA A 108 10.42 4.16 -20.05
C ALA A 108 10.97 5.35 -20.86
N SER A 109 10.41 5.59 -22.08
CA SER A 109 10.87 6.64 -22.99
C SER A 109 10.29 8.02 -22.64
N LEU A 110 9.14 8.07 -21.95
CA LEU A 110 8.49 9.32 -21.58
C LEU A 110 9.25 10.05 -20.47
N SER A 111 9.30 11.38 -20.53
CA SER A 111 9.81 12.20 -19.45
C SER A 111 8.92 12.08 -18.19
N PRO A 112 9.46 12.31 -16.97
CA PRO A 112 8.65 12.28 -15.76
C PRO A 112 7.47 13.26 -15.77
N GLU A 113 7.64 14.43 -16.38
CA GLU A 113 6.58 15.43 -16.50
C GLU A 113 5.50 15.01 -17.51
N THR A 114 5.89 14.47 -18.66
CA THR A 114 4.94 13.94 -19.66
C THR A 114 4.13 12.77 -19.07
N ARG A 115 4.74 11.88 -18.27
CA ARG A 115 4.00 10.81 -17.55
C ARG A 115 2.94 11.40 -16.62
N LYS A 116 3.29 12.43 -15.84
CA LYS A 116 2.34 13.12 -14.95
C LYS A 116 1.21 13.80 -15.75
N THR A 117 1.55 14.39 -16.90
CA THR A 117 0.56 15.04 -17.79
C THR A 117 -0.39 14.02 -18.38
N CYS A 118 0.10 12.89 -18.91
CA CYS A 118 -0.73 11.79 -19.41
C CYS A 118 -1.65 11.22 -18.32
N PHE A 119 -1.12 11.00 -17.11
CA PHE A 119 -1.92 10.54 -15.98
C PHE A 119 -3.01 11.56 -15.58
N ARG A 120 -2.68 12.86 -15.54
CA ARG A 120 -3.65 13.92 -15.23
C ARG A 120 -4.73 14.00 -16.31
N ALA A 121 -4.36 13.86 -17.57
CA ALA A 121 -5.30 13.80 -18.70
C ALA A 121 -6.25 12.60 -18.56
N LEU A 122 -5.72 11.40 -18.29
CA LEU A 122 -6.52 10.20 -18.08
C LEU A 122 -7.47 10.35 -16.88
N SER A 123 -6.99 10.90 -15.76
CA SER A 123 -7.80 11.18 -14.58
C SER A 123 -8.89 12.23 -14.85
N LEU A 124 -8.61 13.23 -15.68
CA LEU A 124 -9.60 14.23 -16.09
C LEU A 124 -10.72 13.59 -16.91
N LEU A 125 -10.37 12.73 -17.87
CA LEU A 125 -11.35 12.00 -18.70
C LEU A 125 -12.23 11.10 -17.83
N HIS A 126 -11.65 10.42 -16.86
CA HIS A 126 -12.38 9.60 -15.90
C HIS A 126 -13.34 10.44 -15.04
N ASN A 127 -12.88 11.55 -14.47
CA ASN A 127 -13.72 12.46 -13.67
C ASN A 127 -14.87 13.09 -14.50
N ARG A 128 -14.72 13.17 -15.82
CA ARG A 128 -15.76 13.62 -16.76
C ARG A 128 -16.66 12.48 -17.26
N GLN A 129 -16.48 11.26 -16.72
CA GLN A 129 -17.26 10.07 -17.07
C GLN A 129 -17.14 9.63 -18.55
N MET A 130 -16.05 10.02 -19.21
CA MET A 130 -15.73 9.55 -20.57
C MET A 130 -15.11 8.16 -20.57
N ILE A 131 -14.59 7.72 -19.42
CA ILE A 131 -13.92 6.43 -19.23
C ILE A 131 -14.57 5.70 -18.04
N SER A 132 -14.77 4.40 -18.18
CA SER A 132 -15.24 3.56 -17.07
C SER A 132 -14.17 3.38 -16.00
N SER A 133 -14.58 3.21 -14.72
CA SER A 133 -13.66 2.87 -13.63
C SER A 133 -12.89 1.58 -13.91
N GLU A 134 -13.49 0.62 -14.62
CA GLU A 134 -12.83 -0.62 -15.00
C GLU A 134 -11.61 -0.37 -15.90
N PHE A 135 -11.77 0.40 -16.98
CA PHE A 135 -10.67 0.76 -17.88
C PHE A 135 -9.58 1.55 -17.14
N PHE A 136 -10.00 2.54 -16.35
CA PHE A 136 -9.10 3.41 -15.59
C PHE A 136 -8.22 2.59 -14.62
N LEU A 137 -8.83 1.72 -13.81
CA LEU A 137 -8.10 0.90 -12.86
C LEU A 137 -7.20 -0.13 -13.53
N LYS A 138 -7.66 -0.79 -14.63
CA LYS A 138 -6.83 -1.71 -15.42
C LYS A 138 -5.57 -1.04 -15.98
N THR A 139 -5.63 0.24 -16.30
CA THR A 139 -4.47 1.02 -16.76
C THR A 139 -3.55 1.40 -15.59
N LEU A 140 -4.11 1.78 -14.42
CA LEU A 140 -3.31 2.29 -13.30
C LEU A 140 -2.54 1.21 -12.53
N PHE A 141 -3.10 0.01 -12.37
CA PHE A 141 -2.44 -1.05 -11.59
C PHE A 141 -1.07 -1.47 -12.13
N PRO A 142 -0.88 -1.72 -13.43
CA PRO A 142 0.44 -2.00 -13.98
C PRO A 142 1.42 -0.84 -13.80
N LEU A 143 0.94 0.41 -13.90
CA LEU A 143 1.77 1.59 -13.73
C LEU A 143 2.39 1.71 -12.33
N LEU A 144 1.71 1.23 -11.29
CA LEU A 144 2.25 1.22 -9.93
C LEU A 144 3.56 0.42 -9.82
N SER A 145 3.66 -0.68 -10.55
CA SER A 145 4.86 -1.53 -10.54
C SER A 145 5.97 -0.99 -11.44
N MET A 146 5.60 -0.37 -12.56
CA MET A 146 6.54 0.13 -13.57
C MET A 146 7.20 1.45 -13.17
N THR A 147 6.48 2.29 -12.41
CA THR A 147 6.95 3.63 -12.05
C THR A 147 8.01 3.59 -10.95
N SER A 148 9.15 4.24 -11.17
CA SER A 148 10.22 4.42 -10.17
C SER A 148 10.01 5.64 -9.27
N SER A 149 9.31 6.69 -9.76
CA SER A 149 9.08 7.94 -9.04
C SER A 149 8.15 7.77 -7.85
N SER A 150 8.57 8.22 -6.66
CA SER A 150 7.78 8.21 -5.43
C SER A 150 6.49 9.03 -5.57
N ASP A 151 6.61 10.26 -6.09
CA ASP A 151 5.46 11.18 -6.27
C ASP A 151 4.40 10.58 -7.20
N MET A 152 4.84 9.99 -8.31
CA MET A 152 3.93 9.35 -9.26
C MET A 152 3.20 8.18 -8.61
N ARG A 153 3.90 7.36 -7.82
CA ARG A 153 3.28 6.24 -7.08
C ARG A 153 2.25 6.69 -6.08
N THR A 154 2.52 7.75 -5.33
CA THR A 154 1.55 8.30 -4.37
C THR A 154 0.32 8.86 -5.07
N MET A 155 0.49 9.55 -6.22
CA MET A 155 -0.61 10.02 -7.05
C MET A 155 -1.46 8.88 -7.60
N LEU A 156 -0.83 7.83 -8.13
CA LEU A 156 -1.52 6.63 -8.64
C LEU A 156 -2.30 5.91 -7.55
N LEU A 157 -1.67 5.67 -6.39
CA LEU A 157 -2.32 5.03 -5.25
C LEU A 157 -3.53 5.83 -4.78
N HIS A 158 -3.36 7.16 -4.64
CA HIS A 158 -4.46 8.03 -4.23
C HIS A 158 -5.62 7.99 -5.23
N ALA A 159 -5.34 8.00 -6.54
CA ALA A 159 -6.37 7.92 -7.57
C ALA A 159 -7.13 6.58 -7.54
N ILE A 160 -6.41 5.45 -7.40
CA ILE A 160 -7.01 4.12 -7.28
C ILE A 160 -7.92 4.05 -6.04
N VAL A 161 -7.40 4.45 -4.89
CA VAL A 161 -8.14 4.43 -3.62
C VAL A 161 -9.38 5.32 -3.68
N GLN A 162 -9.24 6.50 -4.27
CA GLN A 162 -10.34 7.46 -4.39
C GLN A 162 -11.42 6.96 -5.35
N ASP A 163 -11.05 6.35 -6.48
CA ASP A 163 -12.01 5.81 -7.44
C ASP A 163 -12.81 4.64 -6.83
N ILE A 164 -12.15 3.68 -6.20
CA ILE A 164 -12.81 2.58 -5.52
C ILE A 164 -13.73 3.10 -4.40
N LYS A 165 -13.30 4.13 -3.65
CA LYS A 165 -14.13 4.76 -2.61
C LYS A 165 -15.38 5.41 -3.19
N LEU A 166 -15.25 6.17 -4.27
CA LEU A 166 -16.38 6.83 -4.92
C LEU A 166 -17.37 5.83 -5.50
N ALA A 167 -16.88 4.77 -6.16
CA ALA A 167 -17.71 3.71 -6.69
C ALA A 167 -18.53 2.99 -5.60
N ASN A 168 -17.99 2.86 -4.38
CA ASN A 168 -18.65 2.22 -3.25
C ASN A 168 -19.36 3.18 -2.28
N GLN A 169 -19.40 4.49 -2.58
CA GLN A 169 -19.92 5.50 -1.65
C GLN A 169 -21.44 5.44 -1.49
N LYS A 170 -22.19 5.24 -2.57
CA LYS A 170 -23.66 5.20 -2.56
C LYS A 170 -24.18 3.79 -2.31
N SER A 171 -23.60 2.81 -2.99
CA SER A 171 -23.90 1.39 -2.86
C SER A 171 -22.64 0.60 -3.20
N LYS A 172 -22.43 -0.56 -2.56
CA LYS A 172 -21.30 -1.41 -2.92
C LYS A 172 -21.47 -1.90 -4.37
N ASP A 173 -20.46 -1.66 -5.20
CA ASP A 173 -20.41 -2.23 -6.54
C ASP A 173 -19.67 -3.58 -6.52
N PRO A 174 -20.41 -4.72 -6.50
CA PRO A 174 -19.80 -6.03 -6.37
C PRO A 174 -19.04 -6.44 -7.62
N ARG A 175 -19.41 -5.91 -8.81
CA ARG A 175 -18.74 -6.23 -10.08
C ARG A 175 -17.34 -5.61 -10.13
N LEU A 176 -17.26 -4.30 -9.86
CA LEU A 176 -15.99 -3.57 -9.80
C LEU A 176 -15.08 -4.14 -8.71
N ASN A 177 -15.61 -4.37 -7.51
CA ASN A 177 -14.84 -4.90 -6.38
C ASN A 177 -14.26 -6.28 -6.69
N ARG A 178 -15.06 -7.21 -7.29
CA ARG A 178 -14.56 -8.53 -7.69
C ARG A 178 -13.47 -8.45 -8.74
N MET A 179 -13.63 -7.56 -9.72
CA MET A 179 -12.65 -7.35 -10.77
C MET A 179 -11.33 -6.85 -10.18
N VAL A 180 -11.38 -5.84 -9.32
CA VAL A 180 -10.17 -5.27 -8.69
C VAL A 180 -9.52 -6.29 -7.76
N GLN A 181 -10.27 -6.97 -6.90
CA GLN A 181 -9.75 -8.04 -6.06
C GLN A 181 -9.08 -9.14 -6.90
N GLY A 182 -9.68 -9.53 -8.03
CA GLY A 182 -9.08 -10.50 -8.96
C GLY A 182 -7.75 -10.02 -9.55
N LEU A 183 -7.65 -8.72 -9.91
CA LEU A 183 -6.36 -8.13 -10.35
C LEU A 183 -5.31 -8.18 -9.25
N LEU A 184 -5.68 -7.86 -8.01
CA LEU A 184 -4.77 -7.89 -6.87
C LEU A 184 -4.30 -9.32 -6.55
N PHE A 185 -5.21 -10.32 -6.62
CA PHE A 185 -4.85 -11.74 -6.49
C PHE A 185 -3.81 -12.14 -7.54
N GLY A 186 -4.05 -11.82 -8.82
CA GLY A 186 -3.09 -12.09 -9.89
C GLY A 186 -1.74 -11.39 -9.71
N MET A 187 -1.72 -10.19 -9.10
CA MET A 187 -0.46 -9.49 -8.78
C MET A 187 0.34 -10.20 -7.69
N VAL A 188 -0.31 -10.76 -6.66
CA VAL A 188 0.35 -11.52 -5.61
C VAL A 188 0.81 -12.88 -6.13
N GLU A 189 -0.03 -13.57 -6.89
CA GLU A 189 0.24 -14.91 -7.44
C GLU A 189 1.43 -14.92 -8.41
N ARG A 190 1.52 -13.93 -9.31
CA ARG A 190 2.68 -13.77 -10.20
C ARG A 190 3.99 -13.60 -9.44
N GLY A 191 3.95 -12.99 -8.26
CA GLY A 191 5.11 -12.87 -7.39
C GLY A 191 5.48 -14.17 -6.66
N MET A 192 4.54 -15.12 -6.54
CA MET A 192 4.78 -16.41 -5.91
C MET A 192 5.44 -17.42 -6.87
N ASN A 193 5.08 -17.36 -8.16
CA ASN A 193 5.58 -18.28 -9.20
C ASN A 193 6.39 -17.51 -10.27
N PRO A 194 7.65 -17.19 -10.02
CA PRO A 194 8.48 -16.45 -10.97
C PRO A 194 8.78 -17.22 -12.27
N ASP A 195 8.56 -18.53 -12.29
CA ASP A 195 8.82 -19.37 -13.46
C ASP A 195 7.71 -19.30 -14.55
N ASP A 196 6.53 -18.76 -14.20
CA ASP A 196 5.37 -18.66 -15.11
C ASP A 196 5.39 -17.39 -15.98
N THR A 197 6.31 -16.48 -15.74
CA THR A 197 6.45 -15.25 -16.55
C THR A 197 7.32 -15.53 -17.77
N SER A 198 6.64 -15.57 -18.92
CA SER A 198 7.16 -15.67 -20.29
C SER A 198 8.65 -15.30 -20.51
N VAL A 199 9.30 -16.19 -21.15
CA VAL A 199 10.63 -16.38 -21.74
C VAL A 199 11.51 -15.15 -22.10
N VAL A 200 11.08 -13.90 -21.95
CA VAL A 200 11.76 -12.73 -22.51
C VAL A 200 12.46 -11.83 -21.45
N LEU A 201 12.08 -11.92 -20.19
CA LEU A 201 12.71 -11.09 -19.15
C LEU A 201 13.77 -11.87 -18.39
N ARG A 202 14.94 -11.26 -18.16
CA ARG A 202 15.97 -11.85 -17.30
C ARG A 202 15.33 -12.17 -15.95
N ARG A 203 15.57 -13.36 -15.42
CA ARG A 203 14.97 -13.89 -14.18
C ARG A 203 14.96 -12.88 -13.02
N ALA A 204 16.03 -12.10 -12.89
CA ALA A 204 16.15 -11.05 -11.87
C ALA A 204 15.15 -9.89 -12.05
N ASP A 205 14.85 -9.49 -13.28
CA ASP A 205 13.92 -8.39 -13.57
C ASP A 205 12.47 -8.82 -13.38
N ALA A 206 12.14 -10.07 -13.72
CA ALA A 206 10.83 -10.67 -13.51
C ALA A 206 10.54 -10.82 -12.00
N GLU A 207 11.52 -11.27 -11.23
CA GLU A 207 11.44 -11.41 -9.77
C GLU A 207 11.27 -10.05 -9.08
N LEU A 208 12.01 -9.02 -9.53
CA LEU A 208 11.88 -7.65 -9.03
C LEU A 208 10.49 -7.06 -9.35
N LYS A 209 9.97 -7.29 -10.55
CA LYS A 209 8.65 -6.83 -10.97
C LYS A 209 7.54 -7.51 -10.18
N GLY A 210 7.55 -8.82 -10.08
CA GLY A 210 6.57 -9.59 -9.30
C GLY A 210 6.54 -9.17 -7.83
N ARG A 211 7.70 -8.94 -7.22
CA ARG A 211 7.84 -8.41 -5.87
C ARG A 211 7.19 -7.04 -5.70
N THR A 212 7.42 -6.12 -6.63
CA THR A 212 6.85 -4.77 -6.54
C THR A 212 5.35 -4.79 -6.72
N GLU A 213 4.82 -5.60 -7.65
CA GLU A 213 3.39 -5.79 -7.87
C GLU A 213 2.70 -6.33 -6.61
N ALA A 214 3.22 -7.42 -6.03
CA ALA A 214 2.66 -8.02 -4.82
C ALA A 214 2.65 -7.05 -3.63
N LEU A 215 3.70 -6.24 -3.46
CA LEU A 215 3.78 -5.26 -2.38
C LEU A 215 2.70 -4.18 -2.52
N TRP A 216 2.44 -3.72 -3.75
CA TRP A 216 1.37 -2.75 -4.01
C TRP A 216 -0.02 -3.36 -3.84
N ALA A 217 -0.20 -4.63 -4.23
CA ALA A 217 -1.46 -5.34 -4.00
C ALA A 217 -1.81 -5.41 -2.51
N VAL A 218 -0.84 -5.80 -1.66
CA VAL A 218 -0.99 -5.82 -0.20
C VAL A 218 -1.31 -4.43 0.34
N ARG A 219 -0.63 -3.39 -0.14
CA ARG A 219 -0.82 -2.02 0.31
C ARG A 219 -2.22 -1.48 -0.02
N VAL A 220 -2.69 -1.71 -1.26
CA VAL A 220 -4.04 -1.31 -1.67
C VAL A 220 -5.09 -2.07 -0.87
N ALA A 221 -4.96 -3.40 -0.72
CA ALA A 221 -5.91 -4.22 0.04
C ALA A 221 -5.99 -3.77 1.51
N SER A 222 -4.84 -3.52 2.14
CA SER A 222 -4.76 -3.02 3.52
C SER A 222 -5.42 -1.65 3.68
N GLU A 223 -5.23 -0.75 2.72
CA GLU A 223 -5.85 0.58 2.73
C GLU A 223 -7.38 0.50 2.53
N MET A 224 -7.86 -0.42 1.69
CA MET A 224 -9.30 -0.65 1.52
C MET A 224 -9.94 -1.23 2.78
N TRP A 225 -9.24 -2.13 3.47
CA TRP A 225 -9.68 -2.67 4.75
C TRP A 225 -9.73 -1.57 5.82
N ARG A 226 -8.67 -0.79 5.98
CA ARG A 226 -8.59 0.32 6.92
C ARG A 226 -9.73 1.32 6.75
N ARG A 227 -10.09 1.63 5.50
CA ARG A 227 -11.22 2.50 5.16
C ARG A 227 -12.58 1.83 5.28
N ARG A 228 -12.63 0.56 5.70
CA ARG A 228 -13.86 -0.24 5.83
C ARG A 228 -14.68 -0.35 4.53
N ILE A 229 -14.02 -0.24 3.38
CA ILE A 229 -14.64 -0.43 2.07
C ILE A 229 -14.75 -1.93 1.78
N TRP A 230 -13.65 -2.66 1.97
CA TRP A 230 -13.57 -4.11 1.82
C TRP A 230 -13.34 -4.78 3.16
N THR A 231 -14.38 -5.33 3.74
CA THR A 231 -14.36 -6.08 5.01
C THR A 231 -14.82 -7.52 4.77
N ASP A 232 -14.47 -8.08 3.61
CA ASP A 232 -14.91 -9.37 3.13
C ASP A 232 -13.79 -10.43 3.24
N GLU A 233 -14.20 -11.70 3.25
CA GLU A 233 -13.30 -12.85 3.33
C GLU A 233 -12.29 -12.89 2.17
N ARG A 234 -12.66 -12.40 0.99
CA ARG A 234 -11.76 -12.35 -0.17
C ARG A 234 -10.56 -11.47 0.07
N THR A 235 -10.75 -10.30 0.67
CA THR A 235 -9.65 -9.40 1.02
C THR A 235 -8.72 -10.05 2.03
N VAL A 236 -9.29 -10.76 3.02
CA VAL A 236 -8.52 -11.51 4.00
C VAL A 236 -7.75 -12.67 3.34
N ALA A 237 -8.38 -13.41 2.44
CA ALA A 237 -7.72 -14.50 1.70
C ALA A 237 -6.54 -14.00 0.84
N LEU A 238 -6.67 -12.83 0.19
CA LEU A 238 -5.57 -12.20 -0.54
C LEU A 238 -4.39 -11.87 0.39
N LEU A 239 -4.67 -11.28 1.54
CA LEU A 239 -3.65 -10.90 2.50
C LEU A 239 -3.03 -12.13 3.20
N ALA A 240 -3.83 -13.18 3.43
CA ALA A 240 -3.33 -14.47 3.93
C ALA A 240 -2.37 -15.13 2.94
N MET A 241 -2.71 -15.14 1.64
CA MET A 241 -1.81 -15.60 0.59
C MET A 241 -0.50 -14.80 0.56
N ALA A 242 -0.57 -13.48 0.74
CA ALA A 242 0.62 -12.63 0.79
C ALA A 242 1.50 -12.90 2.04
N CYS A 243 0.96 -13.43 3.14
CA CYS A 243 1.76 -13.86 4.30
C CYS A 243 2.68 -15.04 4.02
N THR A 244 2.38 -15.83 3.00
CA THR A 244 3.21 -16.99 2.58
C THR A 244 4.11 -16.68 1.39
N HIS A 245 4.13 -15.43 0.95
CA HIS A 245 4.92 -14.99 -0.21
C HIS A 245 6.43 -15.21 0.01
N PRO A 246 7.18 -15.71 -1.01
CA PRO A 246 8.62 -15.99 -0.88
C PRO A 246 9.48 -14.76 -0.58
N HIS A 247 8.99 -13.57 -0.93
CA HIS A 247 9.73 -12.34 -0.69
C HIS A 247 9.47 -11.75 0.70
N PRO A 248 10.50 -11.57 1.56
CA PRO A 248 10.35 -11.16 2.96
C PRO A 248 9.63 -9.81 3.17
N LYS A 249 9.79 -8.84 2.26
CA LYS A 249 9.13 -7.53 2.37
C LYS A 249 7.62 -7.60 2.16
N VAL A 250 7.16 -8.44 1.23
CA VAL A 250 5.73 -8.66 0.97
C VAL A 250 5.11 -9.37 2.17
N GLN A 251 5.75 -10.46 2.62
CA GLN A 251 5.35 -11.20 3.80
C GLN A 251 5.27 -10.31 5.04
N ALA A 252 6.32 -9.54 5.33
CA ALA A 252 6.34 -8.63 6.46
C ALA A 252 5.22 -7.57 6.41
N SER A 253 4.89 -7.06 5.21
CA SER A 253 3.79 -6.11 5.03
C SER A 253 2.43 -6.75 5.32
N ALA A 254 2.19 -7.98 4.85
CA ALA A 254 0.97 -8.72 5.10
C ALA A 254 0.83 -9.14 6.59
N VAL A 255 1.92 -9.58 7.22
CA VAL A 255 1.96 -9.89 8.66
C VAL A 255 1.64 -8.66 9.51
N ARG A 256 2.22 -7.50 9.16
CA ARG A 256 1.91 -6.23 9.85
C ARG A 256 0.43 -5.85 9.75
N PHE A 257 -0.21 -6.12 8.62
CA PHE A 257 -1.64 -5.90 8.48
C PHE A 257 -2.44 -6.69 9.53
N PHE A 258 -2.21 -8.00 9.67
CA PHE A 258 -2.91 -8.82 10.66
C PHE A 258 -2.59 -8.44 12.10
N LEU A 259 -1.39 -7.93 12.35
CA LEU A 259 -0.97 -7.44 13.68
C LEU A 259 -1.52 -6.04 14.01
N GLY A 260 -2.00 -5.27 13.02
CA GLY A 260 -2.47 -3.90 13.20
C GLY A 260 -1.37 -2.83 13.13
N ASP A 261 -0.11 -3.20 12.90
CA ASP A 261 1.07 -2.31 12.98
C ASP A 261 1.35 -1.48 11.71
N LEU A 262 0.38 -1.26 10.85
CA LEU A 262 0.59 -0.60 9.54
C LEU A 262 1.02 0.87 9.66
N HIS A 263 0.64 1.56 10.74
CA HIS A 263 0.84 3.01 10.86
C HIS A 263 2.23 3.42 11.34
N ALA A 264 2.93 2.59 12.09
CA ALA A 264 4.25 2.92 12.62
C ALA A 264 5.32 3.16 11.52
N ALA A 265 5.17 2.52 10.37
CA ALA A 265 6.12 2.64 9.27
C ALA A 265 5.79 3.79 8.29
N GLU A 266 4.53 4.20 8.18
CA GLU A 266 4.12 5.32 7.32
C GLU A 266 4.38 6.67 7.99
N ASN A 267 4.18 6.76 9.30
CA ASN A 267 4.49 7.96 10.07
C ASN A 267 6.00 8.25 10.18
N ALA A 268 6.84 7.23 10.19
CA ALA A 268 8.30 7.40 10.21
C ALA A 268 8.90 7.96 8.91
N GLY A 269 8.16 7.88 7.79
CA GLY A 269 8.60 8.40 6.49
C GLY A 269 8.04 9.77 6.12
N HIS A 270 7.05 10.27 6.87
CA HIS A 270 6.35 11.53 6.55
C HIS A 270 6.70 12.70 7.48
N ASP A 271 7.42 12.44 8.57
CA ASP A 271 7.78 13.47 9.55
C ASP A 271 8.97 14.37 9.13
N SER A 272 9.54 14.19 7.92
CA SER A 272 10.73 14.96 7.53
C SER A 272 10.50 16.17 6.63
N ASP A 273 9.29 16.38 6.06
CA ASP A 273 9.11 17.44 5.05
C ASP A 273 7.87 18.35 5.21
N GLU A 274 7.10 18.26 6.28
CA GLU A 274 6.12 19.30 6.58
C GLU A 274 6.73 20.26 7.63
N GLU A 275 7.22 21.41 7.16
CA GLU A 275 7.42 22.60 7.99
C GLU A 275 6.11 22.85 8.77
N GLN A 276 6.12 22.48 10.03
CA GLN A 276 5.03 22.77 10.97
C GLN A 276 5.01 24.27 11.22
N GLY A 277 4.30 25.00 10.36
CA GLY A 277 3.84 26.34 10.70
C GLY A 277 3.02 26.22 11.98
N GLU A 278 3.38 27.02 13.01
CA GLU A 278 2.67 27.07 14.27
C GLU A 278 1.14 27.12 14.03
N PRO A 279 0.33 26.38 14.79
CA PRO A 279 -1.12 26.31 14.61
C PRO A 279 -1.69 27.72 14.83
N GLU A 280 -2.08 28.39 13.75
CA GLU A 280 -2.82 29.65 13.86
C GLU A 280 -4.09 29.38 14.69
N ASP A 281 -4.18 30.05 15.85
CA ASP A 281 -5.32 29.89 16.75
C ASP A 281 -6.59 30.46 16.07
N VAL A 282 -7.45 29.53 15.63
CA VAL A 282 -8.71 29.86 14.94
C VAL A 282 -9.60 30.77 15.78
N GLY A 283 -9.54 30.63 17.12
CA GLY A 283 -10.27 31.47 18.06
C GLY A 283 -9.78 32.92 18.02
N ARG A 284 -8.46 33.10 17.98
CA ARG A 284 -7.81 34.41 17.89
C ARG A 284 -8.11 35.11 16.56
N LEU A 285 -8.06 34.36 15.46
CA LEU A 285 -8.41 34.88 14.13
C LEU A 285 -9.90 35.22 14.01
N GLN A 286 -10.80 34.47 14.65
CA GLN A 286 -12.23 34.79 14.71
C GLN A 286 -12.47 36.07 15.51
N HIS A 287 -11.79 36.24 16.65
CA HIS A 287 -11.87 37.43 17.47
C HIS A 287 -11.35 38.67 16.73
N GLN A 288 -10.20 38.57 16.08
CA GLN A 288 -9.63 39.63 15.25
C GLN A 288 -10.57 40.03 14.11
N ASN A 289 -11.23 39.06 13.47
CA ASN A 289 -12.15 39.32 12.36
C ASN A 289 -13.50 39.92 12.84
N ARG A 290 -13.85 39.73 14.13
CA ARG A 290 -15.03 40.29 14.76
C ARG A 290 -14.85 41.72 15.24
N VAL A 291 -13.63 42.03 15.72
CA VAL A 291 -13.31 43.35 16.33
C VAL A 291 -12.62 44.29 15.33
N GLY A 292 -11.90 43.74 14.36
CA GLY A 292 -11.13 44.51 13.37
C GLY A 292 -11.91 44.85 12.09
N LYS A 293 -11.31 45.63 11.19
CA LYS A 293 -11.87 45.93 9.86
C LYS A 293 -12.00 44.65 9.05
N LYS A 294 -13.19 44.31 8.59
CA LYS A 294 -13.48 43.16 7.72
C LYS A 294 -12.83 43.35 6.35
N THR A 295 -11.69 42.73 6.12
CA THR A 295 -11.01 42.71 4.83
C THR A 295 -11.21 41.35 4.18
N LYS A 296 -11.33 41.32 2.84
CA LYS A 296 -11.42 40.07 2.08
C LYS A 296 -10.24 39.12 2.35
N ALA A 297 -9.06 39.69 2.66
CA ALA A 297 -7.86 38.91 3.01
C ALA A 297 -8.00 38.22 4.38
N ALA A 298 -8.54 38.92 5.40
CA ALA A 298 -8.79 38.37 6.73
C ALA A 298 -9.87 37.26 6.69
N GLU A 299 -10.92 37.43 5.89
CA GLU A 299 -11.92 36.37 5.69
C GLU A 299 -11.36 35.12 5.00
N ARG A 300 -10.50 35.30 3.98
CA ARG A 300 -9.79 34.18 3.32
C ARG A 300 -8.87 33.43 4.30
N ARG A 301 -8.09 34.17 5.12
CA ARG A 301 -7.24 33.58 6.17
C ARG A 301 -8.06 32.78 7.17
N LEU A 302 -9.15 33.32 7.67
CA LEU A 302 -10.03 32.63 8.60
C LEU A 302 -10.67 31.38 7.97
N LYS A 303 -11.09 31.46 6.70
CA LYS A 303 -11.65 30.31 5.98
C LYS A 303 -10.63 29.19 5.78
N LEU A 304 -9.40 29.55 5.46
CA LEU A 304 -8.27 28.60 5.34
C LEU A 304 -7.94 27.97 6.71
N ALA A 305 -7.80 28.78 7.76
CA ALA A 305 -7.52 28.28 9.11
C ALA A 305 -8.64 27.34 9.62
N LYS A 306 -9.91 27.65 9.36
CA LYS A 306 -11.03 26.74 9.66
C LYS A 306 -10.99 25.45 8.85
N ALA A 307 -10.64 25.52 7.58
CA ALA A 307 -10.50 24.33 6.73
C ALA A 307 -9.37 23.43 7.23
N HIS A 308 -8.21 24.01 7.59
CA HIS A 308 -7.08 23.31 8.20
C HIS A 308 -7.44 22.68 9.55
N ALA A 309 -8.11 23.43 10.43
CA ALA A 309 -8.55 22.92 11.73
C ALA A 309 -9.56 21.76 11.59
N ARG A 310 -10.49 21.85 10.61
CA ARG A 310 -11.44 20.78 10.31
C ARG A 310 -10.74 19.53 9.76
N ARG A 311 -9.74 19.71 8.88
CA ARG A 311 -8.93 18.63 8.34
C ARG A 311 -8.14 17.94 9.45
N ARG A 312 -7.46 18.71 10.30
CA ARG A 312 -6.68 18.22 11.44
C ARG A 312 -7.55 17.48 12.46
N ARG A 313 -8.78 17.99 12.76
CA ARG A 313 -9.73 17.30 13.65
C ARG A 313 -10.21 15.99 13.05
N LYS A 314 -10.38 15.92 11.72
CA LYS A 314 -10.73 14.69 11.01
C LYS A 314 -9.57 13.69 11.04
N GLU A 315 -8.36 14.14 10.79
CA GLU A 315 -7.13 13.34 10.88
C GLU A 315 -6.88 12.83 12.31
N GLN A 316 -7.13 13.64 13.34
CA GLN A 316 -7.06 13.22 14.74
C GLN A 316 -8.14 12.20 15.10
N SER A 317 -9.37 12.36 14.59
CA SER A 317 -10.43 11.38 14.78
C SER A 317 -10.13 10.06 14.05
N GLU A 318 -9.57 10.12 12.85
CA GLU A 318 -9.10 8.94 12.12
C GLU A 318 -7.94 8.28 12.87
N LYS A 319 -6.96 9.04 13.39
CA LYS A 319 -5.86 8.52 14.20
C LYS A 319 -6.35 7.85 15.49
N ALA A 320 -7.31 8.44 16.19
CA ALA A 320 -7.87 7.86 17.42
C ALA A 320 -8.62 6.55 17.17
N LEU A 321 -9.31 6.42 16.02
CA LEU A 321 -9.93 5.16 15.59
C LEU A 321 -8.86 4.13 15.21
N ASP A 322 -7.80 4.56 14.53
CA ASP A 322 -6.67 3.72 14.16
C ASP A 322 -5.88 3.23 15.39
N GLU A 323 -5.74 4.07 16.44
CA GLU A 323 -5.10 3.68 17.72
C GLU A 323 -5.93 2.63 18.48
N ALA A 324 -7.25 2.74 18.48
CA ALA A 324 -8.13 1.73 19.08
C ALA A 324 -8.08 0.39 18.31
N ASP A 325 -7.96 0.42 17.00
CA ASP A 325 -7.77 -0.78 16.17
C ASP A 325 -6.33 -1.35 16.33
N GLN A 326 -5.33 -0.52 16.66
CA GLN A 326 -3.96 -0.96 16.96
C GLN A 326 -3.85 -1.75 18.25
N GLU A 327 -4.54 -1.36 19.32
CA GLU A 327 -4.51 -2.08 20.60
C GLU A 327 -5.09 -3.50 20.49
N THR A 328 -6.09 -3.70 19.63
CA THR A 328 -6.73 -5.01 19.40
C THR A 328 -6.10 -5.79 18.25
N GLY A 329 -5.28 -5.16 17.40
CA GLY A 329 -4.86 -5.71 16.12
C GLY A 329 -6.08 -5.89 15.18
N ASN A 330 -5.86 -6.41 14.00
CA ASN A 330 -6.96 -6.72 13.07
C ASN A 330 -7.61 -8.08 13.42
N LEU A 331 -8.12 -8.23 14.67
CA LEU A 331 -8.78 -9.48 15.11
C LEU A 331 -9.95 -9.87 14.20
N ALA A 332 -10.70 -8.88 13.70
CA ALA A 332 -11.78 -9.13 12.75
C ALA A 332 -11.28 -9.83 11.47
N ALA A 333 -10.09 -9.46 10.97
CA ALA A 333 -9.49 -10.11 9.82
C ALA A 333 -9.06 -11.55 10.15
N ILE A 334 -8.52 -11.79 11.36
CA ILE A 334 -8.14 -13.15 11.80
C ILE A 334 -9.37 -14.06 11.87
N HIS A 335 -10.50 -13.57 12.39
CA HIS A 335 -11.75 -14.35 12.45
C HIS A 335 -12.32 -14.71 11.07
N LEU A 336 -12.02 -13.92 10.02
CA LEU A 336 -12.48 -14.15 8.65
C LEU A 336 -11.55 -15.05 7.83
N LEU A 337 -10.54 -15.66 8.44
CA LEU A 337 -9.71 -16.66 7.76
C LEU A 337 -10.55 -17.88 7.39
N TYR A 338 -10.50 -18.28 6.11
CA TYR A 338 -11.29 -19.40 5.59
C TYR A 338 -10.84 -20.74 6.18
N ASP A 339 -9.54 -21.00 6.16
CA ASP A 339 -8.92 -22.20 6.75
C ASP A 339 -7.75 -21.78 7.66
N PRO A 340 -8.02 -21.51 8.94
CA PRO A 340 -7.01 -21.08 9.90
C PRO A 340 -5.93 -22.13 10.17
N GLN A 341 -6.26 -23.44 10.13
CA GLN A 341 -5.30 -24.52 10.39
C GLN A 341 -4.26 -24.58 9.28
N SER A 342 -4.69 -24.70 8.02
CA SER A 342 -3.80 -24.72 6.87
C SER A 342 -2.96 -23.42 6.78
N PHE A 343 -3.57 -22.26 7.05
CA PHE A 343 -2.85 -20.99 7.11
C PHE A 343 -1.75 -21.00 8.18
N GLY A 344 -2.07 -21.46 9.39
CA GLY A 344 -1.11 -21.54 10.50
C GLY A 344 0.04 -22.51 10.19
N GLU A 345 -0.25 -23.67 9.65
CA GLU A 345 0.75 -24.67 9.26
C GLU A 345 1.68 -24.17 8.15
N THR A 346 1.13 -23.60 7.07
CA THR A 346 1.92 -23.04 5.98
C THR A 346 2.77 -21.85 6.42
N LEU A 347 2.23 -20.99 7.29
CA LEU A 347 2.97 -19.87 7.84
C LEU A 347 4.12 -20.34 8.75
N PHE A 348 3.88 -21.37 9.55
CA PHE A 348 4.92 -21.99 10.38
C PHE A 348 5.98 -22.69 9.54
N GLU A 349 5.59 -23.41 8.51
CA GLU A 349 6.52 -24.06 7.58
C GLU A 349 7.42 -23.03 6.90
N ASN A 350 6.86 -21.92 6.46
CA ASN A 350 7.60 -20.80 5.88
C ASN A 350 8.57 -20.15 6.88
N LEU A 351 8.16 -20.04 8.15
CA LEU A 351 9.01 -19.54 9.24
C LEU A 351 10.19 -20.50 9.49
N SER A 352 9.92 -21.79 9.57
CA SER A 352 10.94 -22.80 9.89
C SER A 352 11.93 -23.06 8.76
N ARG A 353 11.45 -23.13 7.51
CA ARG A 353 12.29 -23.27 6.30
C ARG A 353 13.04 -21.98 5.97
N GLY A 354 12.42 -20.84 6.20
CA GLY A 354 12.93 -19.50 5.91
C GLY A 354 13.84 -18.92 6.99
N ASP A 355 14.30 -19.70 7.96
CA ASP A 355 15.03 -19.21 9.13
C ASP A 355 16.26 -18.35 8.77
N LYS A 356 16.96 -18.66 7.69
CA LYS A 356 18.11 -17.88 7.18
C LYS A 356 17.70 -16.64 6.36
N ARG A 357 16.46 -16.56 5.87
CA ARG A 357 15.98 -15.48 4.99
C ARG A 357 15.40 -14.32 5.78
N HIS A 358 14.82 -14.61 6.95
CA HIS A 358 14.12 -13.63 7.76
C HIS A 358 15.05 -13.00 8.79
N SER A 359 14.97 -11.67 8.93
CA SER A 359 15.55 -11.00 10.08
C SER A 359 14.80 -11.40 11.36
N LEU A 360 15.47 -11.29 12.51
CA LEU A 360 14.88 -11.65 13.81
C LEU A 360 13.55 -10.91 14.04
N GLU A 361 13.48 -9.64 13.67
CA GLU A 361 12.26 -8.84 13.80
C GLU A 361 11.09 -9.44 13.03
N VAL A 362 11.30 -9.85 11.78
CA VAL A 362 10.27 -10.49 10.96
C VAL A 362 9.84 -11.83 11.56
N LYS A 363 10.79 -12.63 12.07
CA LYS A 363 10.47 -13.89 12.77
C LYS A 363 9.59 -13.67 13.98
N VAL A 364 9.94 -12.70 14.83
CA VAL A 364 9.13 -12.35 16.02
C VAL A 364 7.73 -11.92 15.62
N ARG A 365 7.58 -11.13 14.56
CA ARG A 365 6.27 -10.73 14.03
C ARG A 365 5.45 -11.91 13.52
N ILE A 366 6.08 -12.85 12.83
CA ILE A 366 5.41 -14.09 12.38
C ILE A 366 5.00 -14.94 13.60
N MET A 367 5.85 -15.05 14.62
CA MET A 367 5.51 -15.76 15.88
C MET A 367 4.31 -15.11 16.58
N GLN A 368 4.26 -13.77 16.62
CA GLN A 368 3.11 -13.02 17.17
C GLN A 368 1.83 -13.30 16.39
N LEU A 369 1.89 -13.31 15.06
CA LEU A 369 0.72 -13.62 14.24
C LEU A 369 0.26 -15.05 14.45
N LEU A 370 1.18 -16.02 14.42
CA LEU A 370 0.86 -17.42 14.68
C LEU A 370 0.21 -17.62 16.04
N SER A 371 0.78 -17.01 17.09
CA SER A 371 0.21 -17.10 18.43
C SER A 371 -1.20 -16.53 18.54
N ARG A 372 -1.49 -15.42 17.84
CA ARG A 372 -2.84 -14.85 17.77
C ARG A 372 -3.82 -15.76 17.03
N VAL A 373 -3.42 -16.30 15.88
CA VAL A 373 -4.26 -17.24 15.09
C VAL A 373 -4.55 -18.50 15.90
N MET A 374 -3.52 -19.08 16.56
CA MET A 374 -3.68 -20.24 17.43
C MET A 374 -4.63 -19.95 18.58
N SER A 375 -4.49 -18.80 19.23
CA SER A 375 -5.36 -18.40 20.36
C SER A 375 -6.81 -18.22 19.94
N VAL A 376 -7.06 -17.51 18.82
CA VAL A 376 -8.41 -17.17 18.34
C VAL A 376 -9.17 -18.42 17.88
N HIS A 377 -8.50 -19.26 17.10
CA HIS A 377 -9.11 -20.45 16.50
C HIS A 377 -8.86 -21.75 17.27
N ARG A 378 -8.18 -21.67 18.44
CA ARG A 378 -7.81 -22.82 19.28
C ARG A 378 -7.06 -23.90 18.51
N LEU A 379 -6.11 -23.48 17.68
CA LEU A 379 -5.32 -24.39 16.85
C LEU A 379 -4.14 -24.97 17.62
N THR A 380 -3.76 -26.19 17.28
CA THR A 380 -2.61 -26.87 17.88
C THR A 380 -1.54 -27.16 16.85
N ILE A 381 -0.45 -26.37 16.84
CA ILE A 381 0.73 -26.57 16.02
C ILE A 381 1.88 -26.96 16.93
N LEU A 382 2.07 -28.28 17.15
CA LEU A 382 3.02 -28.82 18.13
C LEU A 382 4.46 -28.36 17.88
N SER A 383 4.89 -28.36 16.63
CA SER A 383 6.24 -27.96 16.24
C SER A 383 6.55 -26.49 16.53
N PHE A 384 5.54 -25.64 16.68
CA PHE A 384 5.71 -24.23 17.04
C PHE A 384 6.33 -24.06 18.43
N TYR A 385 5.90 -24.84 19.42
CA TYR A 385 6.43 -24.77 20.76
C TYR A 385 7.92 -25.19 20.84
N SER A 386 8.27 -26.24 20.11
CA SER A 386 9.66 -26.69 19.98
C SER A 386 10.55 -25.66 19.27
N TYR A 387 9.98 -24.97 18.29
CA TYR A 387 10.66 -23.87 17.61
C TYR A 387 10.87 -22.67 18.53
N MET A 388 9.84 -22.26 19.26
CA MET A 388 9.90 -21.17 20.22
C MET A 388 10.94 -21.44 21.32
N ALA A 389 11.04 -22.67 21.78
CA ALA A 389 12.01 -23.08 22.79
C ALA A 389 13.47 -22.72 22.42
N LYS A 390 13.83 -22.67 21.14
CA LYS A 390 15.18 -22.26 20.69
C LYS A 390 15.51 -20.81 21.06
N TYR A 391 14.52 -19.95 21.14
CA TYR A 391 14.67 -18.51 21.38
C TYR A 391 14.47 -18.13 22.85
N LEU A 392 14.13 -19.07 23.74
CA LEU A 392 13.95 -18.81 25.16
C LEU A 392 15.31 -18.71 25.88
N MET A 393 15.95 -17.55 25.73
CA MET A 393 17.19 -17.18 26.40
C MET A 393 17.07 -15.75 26.93
N PRO A 394 17.58 -15.44 28.15
CA PRO A 394 17.45 -14.11 28.78
C PRO A 394 18.03 -12.96 27.93
N HIS A 395 19.08 -13.24 27.19
CA HIS A 395 19.78 -12.23 26.35
C HIS A 395 19.21 -12.11 24.94
N GLN A 396 18.13 -12.84 24.61
CA GLN A 396 17.53 -12.79 23.29
C GLN A 396 16.85 -11.44 23.04
N LEU A 397 17.17 -10.81 21.92
CA LEU A 397 16.51 -9.56 21.51
C LEU A 397 15.00 -9.81 21.35
N HIS A 398 14.17 -8.88 21.82
CA HIS A 398 12.70 -8.99 21.83
C HIS A 398 12.14 -10.17 22.63
N ILE A 399 12.85 -10.63 23.66
CA ILE A 399 12.44 -11.79 24.46
C ILE A 399 11.04 -11.65 25.08
N THR A 400 10.67 -10.46 25.53
CA THR A 400 9.35 -10.19 26.10
C THR A 400 8.22 -10.46 25.09
N LEU A 401 8.40 -10.07 23.81
CA LEU A 401 7.44 -10.36 22.75
C LEU A 401 7.34 -11.86 22.45
N ILE A 402 8.47 -12.56 22.51
CA ILE A 402 8.54 -14.02 22.31
C ILE A 402 7.80 -14.73 23.45
N LEU A 403 8.03 -14.33 24.70
CA LEU A 403 7.36 -14.87 25.90
C LEU A 403 5.84 -14.63 25.84
N VAL A 404 5.42 -13.41 25.48
CA VAL A 404 4.00 -13.07 25.30
C VAL A 404 3.37 -13.93 24.19
N SER A 405 4.08 -14.10 23.05
CA SER A 405 3.59 -14.94 21.95
C SER A 405 3.42 -16.39 22.38
N LEU A 406 4.37 -16.92 23.17
CA LEU A 406 4.26 -18.28 23.71
C LEU A 406 3.05 -18.40 24.64
N ALA A 407 2.88 -17.49 25.61
CA ALA A 407 1.75 -17.52 26.51
C ALA A 407 0.40 -17.36 25.79
N GLN A 408 0.36 -16.50 24.73
CA GLN A 408 -0.83 -16.28 23.93
C GLN A 408 -1.24 -17.51 23.11
N SER A 409 -0.29 -18.30 22.62
CA SER A 409 -0.56 -19.48 21.81
C SER A 409 -1.20 -20.64 22.57
N VAL A 410 -1.10 -20.64 23.90
CA VAL A 410 -1.61 -21.72 24.75
C VAL A 410 -3.11 -21.59 24.98
N HIS A 411 -3.83 -22.69 24.88
CA HIS A 411 -5.25 -22.85 25.20
C HIS A 411 -5.52 -24.20 25.87
N GLU A 412 -6.72 -24.41 26.36
CA GLU A 412 -7.11 -25.60 27.13
C GLU A 412 -6.84 -26.94 26.43
N GLN A 413 -6.89 -26.97 25.09
CA GLN A 413 -6.67 -28.20 24.31
C GLN A 413 -5.19 -28.43 23.95
N THR A 414 -4.28 -27.55 24.39
CA THR A 414 -2.85 -27.70 24.11
C THR A 414 -2.27 -28.85 24.91
N PRO A 415 -1.59 -29.86 24.30
CA PRO A 415 -1.03 -30.99 25.02
C PRO A 415 0.03 -30.56 26.06
N THR A 416 -0.07 -31.09 27.26
CA THR A 416 0.85 -30.79 28.39
C THR A 416 2.28 -31.18 28.08
N ASP A 417 2.47 -32.32 27.42
CA ASP A 417 3.80 -32.88 27.09
C ASP A 417 4.68 -31.93 26.26
N VAL A 418 4.04 -31.05 25.49
CA VAL A 418 4.75 -30.06 24.66
C VAL A 418 5.02 -28.77 25.45
N LEU A 419 4.17 -28.44 26.41
CA LEU A 419 4.30 -27.22 27.20
C LEU A 419 5.29 -27.41 28.39
N THR A 420 5.30 -28.56 29.01
CA THR A 420 6.15 -28.83 30.16
C THR A 420 7.65 -28.55 29.90
N PRO A 421 8.25 -29.00 28.80
CA PRO A 421 9.65 -28.66 28.48
C PRO A 421 9.89 -27.15 28.30
N ALA A 422 8.90 -26.42 27.74
CA ALA A 422 9.00 -24.99 27.54
C ALA A 422 8.94 -24.22 28.84
N ILE A 423 8.02 -24.63 29.77
CA ILE A 423 7.88 -24.04 31.09
C ILE A 423 9.14 -24.29 31.90
N ARG A 424 9.64 -25.54 31.90
CA ARG A 424 10.88 -25.91 32.57
C ARG A 424 12.05 -25.06 32.07
N LYS A 425 12.15 -24.87 30.78
CA LYS A 425 13.19 -24.01 30.17
C LYS A 425 13.07 -22.57 30.61
N ILE A 426 11.83 -22.01 30.69
CA ILE A 426 11.61 -20.65 31.19
C ILE A 426 12.02 -20.55 32.65
N ALA A 427 11.61 -21.49 33.48
CA ALA A 427 11.96 -21.48 34.91
C ALA A 427 13.48 -21.47 35.12
N TYR A 428 14.21 -22.38 34.48
CA TYR A 428 15.67 -22.47 34.66
C TYR A 428 16.43 -21.32 34.02
N ALA A 429 15.99 -20.78 32.88
CA ALA A 429 16.70 -19.72 32.17
C ALA A 429 16.41 -18.32 32.72
N PHE A 430 15.21 -18.07 33.25
CA PHE A 430 14.77 -16.73 33.64
C PHE A 430 14.61 -16.53 35.13
N VAL A 431 14.35 -17.61 35.90
CA VAL A 431 14.05 -17.50 37.33
C VAL A 431 15.23 -18.01 38.17
N HIS A 432 16.33 -17.23 38.17
CA HIS A 432 17.50 -17.55 39.02
C HIS A 432 18.20 -16.25 39.50
N PRO A 433 18.98 -16.29 40.56
CA PRO A 433 19.56 -15.10 41.20
C PRO A 433 20.54 -14.29 40.34
N GLY A 434 21.00 -14.81 39.21
CA GLY A 434 21.93 -14.11 38.32
C GLY A 434 21.31 -13.24 37.22
N VAL A 435 19.97 -13.12 37.23
CA VAL A 435 19.23 -12.40 36.17
C VAL A 435 18.58 -11.13 36.73
N SER A 436 18.37 -10.10 35.90
CA SER A 436 17.70 -8.87 36.31
C SER A 436 16.26 -9.11 36.75
N ALA A 437 15.79 -8.37 37.77
CA ALA A 437 14.46 -8.50 38.31
C ALA A 437 13.33 -8.36 37.24
N GLU A 438 13.55 -7.56 36.20
CA GLU A 438 12.59 -7.40 35.11
C GLU A 438 12.43 -8.68 34.30
N VAL A 439 13.54 -9.35 33.98
CA VAL A 439 13.56 -10.61 33.24
C VAL A 439 12.95 -11.74 34.06
N VAL A 440 13.25 -11.80 35.37
CA VAL A 440 12.63 -12.74 36.28
C VAL A 440 11.12 -12.53 36.35
N ALA A 441 10.66 -11.28 36.49
CA ALA A 441 9.25 -10.93 36.47
C ALA A 441 8.55 -11.34 35.18
N ALA A 442 9.20 -11.12 34.02
CA ALA A 442 8.68 -11.55 32.73
C ALA A 442 8.55 -13.07 32.62
N GLY A 443 9.56 -13.83 33.10
CA GLY A 443 9.52 -15.29 33.15
C GLY A 443 8.37 -15.81 34.03
N ILE A 444 8.27 -15.34 35.30
CA ILE A 444 7.22 -15.73 36.22
C ILE A 444 5.83 -15.38 35.68
N ASN A 445 5.63 -14.18 35.14
CA ASN A 445 4.35 -13.77 34.55
C ASN A 445 3.96 -14.65 33.37
N THR A 446 4.93 -15.06 32.56
CA THR A 446 4.70 -15.96 31.41
C THR A 446 4.27 -17.34 31.91
N ILE A 447 4.97 -17.92 32.88
CA ILE A 447 4.60 -19.19 33.48
C ILE A 447 3.20 -19.11 34.11
N ARG A 448 2.90 -18.04 34.87
CA ARG A 448 1.57 -17.81 35.45
C ARG A 448 0.48 -17.78 34.37
N GLU A 449 0.70 -17.08 33.27
CA GLU A 449 -0.30 -16.97 32.22
C GLU A 449 -0.49 -18.29 31.45
N ILE A 450 0.58 -19.07 31.24
CA ILE A 450 0.49 -20.40 30.63
C ILE A 450 -0.30 -21.33 31.55
N CYS A 451 0.03 -21.40 32.85
CA CYS A 451 -0.65 -22.25 33.80
C CYS A 451 -2.11 -21.83 34.05
N ARG A 452 -2.42 -20.55 33.92
CA ARG A 452 -3.81 -20.06 33.96
C ARG A 452 -4.66 -20.62 32.82
N ARG A 453 -4.07 -20.78 31.61
CA ARG A 453 -4.76 -21.32 30.45
C ARG A 453 -4.76 -22.83 30.38
N GLN A 454 -3.68 -23.45 30.82
CA GLN A 454 -3.51 -24.90 30.88
C GLN A 454 -2.89 -25.32 32.23
N PRO A 455 -3.72 -25.54 33.27
CA PRO A 455 -3.24 -25.81 34.64
C PRO A 455 -2.40 -27.09 34.74
N TRP A 456 -2.69 -28.10 33.95
CA TRP A 456 -2.05 -29.40 34.00
C TRP A 456 -0.62 -29.45 33.45
N CYS A 457 -0.08 -28.35 32.93
CA CYS A 457 1.27 -28.30 32.39
C CYS A 457 2.37 -28.03 33.43
N MET A 458 1.99 -27.74 34.68
CA MET A 458 2.94 -27.50 35.79
C MET A 458 3.26 -28.81 36.53
N GLU A 459 4.54 -29.17 36.53
CA GLU A 459 5.05 -30.28 37.31
C GLU A 459 5.17 -29.86 38.79
N GLN A 460 4.93 -30.80 39.71
CA GLN A 460 4.96 -30.53 41.16
C GLN A 460 6.34 -30.09 41.62
N ASP A 461 7.41 -30.79 41.16
CA ASP A 461 8.80 -30.48 41.54
C ASP A 461 9.18 -29.06 41.10
N LEU A 462 8.78 -28.67 39.90
CA LEU A 462 9.05 -27.35 39.37
C LEU A 462 8.28 -26.23 40.11
N LEU A 463 7.06 -26.56 40.60
CA LEU A 463 6.27 -25.65 41.43
C LEU A 463 6.94 -25.43 42.77
N GLU A 464 7.47 -26.49 43.41
CA GLU A 464 8.20 -26.40 44.66
C GLU A 464 9.46 -25.55 44.52
N ASP A 465 10.24 -25.71 43.46
CA ASP A 465 11.41 -24.89 43.15
C ASP A 465 11.05 -23.41 42.99
N LEU A 466 9.97 -23.10 42.28
CA LEU A 466 9.51 -21.72 42.10
C LEU A 466 9.00 -21.09 43.40
N VAL A 467 8.35 -21.88 44.26
CA VAL A 467 7.92 -21.43 45.61
C VAL A 467 9.13 -21.17 46.48
N ALA A 468 10.14 -22.03 46.44
CA ALA A 468 11.40 -21.87 47.19
C ALA A 468 12.13 -20.58 46.76
N TYR A 469 12.11 -20.22 45.50
CA TYR A 469 12.69 -18.96 44.97
C TYR A 469 12.11 -17.70 45.62
N ARG A 470 10.83 -17.72 46.08
CA ARG A 470 10.20 -16.62 46.82
C ARG A 470 10.96 -16.26 48.09
N HIS A 471 11.62 -17.21 48.70
CA HIS A 471 12.37 -17.06 49.97
C HIS A 471 13.87 -16.81 49.72
N SER A 472 14.32 -16.86 48.46
CA SER A 472 15.69 -16.49 48.10
C SER A 472 15.84 -14.97 48.14
N LYS A 473 16.76 -14.48 48.96
CA LYS A 473 17.06 -13.05 49.11
C LYS A 473 18.00 -12.57 47.98
#